data_84210b5528f8c1e5069d8c769f63ba45
#
_entry.id   84210b5528f8c1e5069d8c769f63ba45
#
_cell.length_a   1.000
_cell.length_b   1.000
_cell.length_c   1.000
_cell.angle_alpha   90.00
_cell.angle_beta   90.00
_cell.angle_gamma   90.00
#
_symmetry.space_group_name_H-M   'P 1'
#
loop_
_entity.id
_entity.type
_entity.pdbx_description
1 polymer ?
#
loop_
_entity_poly.entity_id
_entity_poly.type
_entity_poly.pdbx_seq_one_letter_code
_entity_poly.pdbx_strand_id
1 'polypeptide(L)'
;MIVIDGRKEENLHYRWSPSLRPVASVRSGDEVRVIVPDSSTLQVRPDSTTEDLGRLDESRVDAAVGPILVEGAEPGDALMVEIEDVEVSDWGWSAILSSMGLLRGRFMERLVTWDIGNGYAAARGNFLRGVRVPVRPFLGSSALRRGRASSG
;
A
#
# COMPACT_ATOMS: atom_id res chain seq x y z
N MET A 1 3.72 -1.35 -21.97
CA MET A 1 3.71 -1.27 -20.48
C MET A 1 2.63 -0.31 -20.06
N ILE A 2 1.72 -0.75 -19.22
CA ILE A 2 0.63 0.05 -18.64
C ILE A 2 1.10 0.59 -17.29
N VAL A 3 0.85 1.89 -17.02
CA VAL A 3 1.23 2.51 -15.74
C VAL A 3 -0.02 2.96 -15.00
N ILE A 4 -0.21 2.49 -13.77
CA ILE A 4 -1.32 2.87 -12.88
C ILE A 4 -0.74 3.63 -11.70
N ASP A 5 -1.09 4.90 -11.58
CA ASP A 5 -0.57 5.79 -10.55
C ASP A 5 -1.54 5.89 -9.38
N GLY A 6 -1.26 5.15 -8.31
CA GLY A 6 -2.04 5.16 -7.06
C GLY A 6 -1.86 6.43 -6.21
N ARG A 7 -1.09 7.43 -6.65
CA ARG A 7 -1.10 8.77 -6.04
C ARG A 7 -2.31 9.59 -6.48
N LYS A 8 -3.03 9.12 -7.51
CA LYS A 8 -4.26 9.72 -8.00
C LYS A 8 -5.47 9.05 -7.35
N GLU A 9 -6.35 9.85 -6.77
CA GLU A 9 -7.53 9.37 -6.03
C GLU A 9 -8.45 8.49 -6.88
N GLU A 10 -8.59 8.78 -8.17
CA GLU A 10 -9.42 7.99 -9.09
C GLU A 10 -8.92 6.56 -9.30
N ASN A 11 -7.67 6.26 -8.95
CA ASN A 11 -7.08 4.93 -9.03
C ASN A 11 -7.10 4.18 -7.71
N LEU A 12 -7.72 4.75 -6.67
CA LEU A 12 -7.75 4.20 -5.33
C LEU A 12 -9.15 3.71 -4.95
N HIS A 13 -9.18 2.72 -4.06
CA HIS A 13 -10.39 2.33 -3.35
C HIS A 13 -10.06 1.85 -1.93
N TYR A 14 -11.00 2.08 -1.00
CA TYR A 14 -10.85 1.81 0.43
C TYR A 14 -11.74 0.67 0.90
N ARG A 15 -12.40 -0.02 0.01
CA ARG A 15 -13.23 -1.18 0.32
C ARG A 15 -13.35 -2.11 -0.89
N TRP A 16 -13.46 -3.38 -0.63
CA TRP A 16 -13.68 -4.38 -1.66
C TRP A 16 -15.15 -4.41 -2.07
N SER A 17 -15.44 -4.12 -3.31
CA SER A 17 -16.81 -4.12 -3.84
C SER A 17 -16.85 -4.63 -5.28
N PRO A 18 -17.82 -5.48 -5.65
CA PRO A 18 -18.00 -5.91 -7.03
C PRO A 18 -18.51 -4.80 -7.95
N SER A 19 -18.94 -3.65 -7.41
CA SER A 19 -19.41 -2.50 -8.20
C SER A 19 -18.32 -1.51 -8.59
N LEU A 20 -17.09 -1.68 -8.11
CA LEU A 20 -15.98 -0.80 -8.49
C LEU A 20 -15.69 -0.91 -9.99
N ARG A 21 -15.54 0.21 -10.65
CA ARG A 21 -15.13 0.24 -12.06
C ARG A 21 -13.63 -0.01 -12.15
N PRO A 22 -13.18 -0.83 -13.11
CA PRO A 22 -11.75 -0.99 -13.38
C PRO A 22 -11.11 0.35 -13.79
N VAL A 23 -9.92 0.60 -13.26
CA VAL A 23 -9.10 1.77 -13.62
C VAL A 23 -8.23 1.49 -14.85
N ALA A 24 -8.03 0.22 -15.17
CA ALA A 24 -7.31 -0.25 -16.35
C ALA A 24 -7.83 -1.61 -16.78
N SER A 25 -7.57 -1.98 -18.04
CA SER A 25 -7.79 -3.30 -18.60
C SER A 25 -6.47 -3.85 -19.13
N VAL A 26 -6.22 -5.14 -18.89
CA VAL A 26 -5.00 -5.86 -19.31
C VAL A 26 -5.36 -7.21 -19.90
N ARG A 27 -4.46 -7.76 -20.71
CA ARG A 27 -4.52 -9.12 -21.23
C ARG A 27 -3.52 -10.01 -20.53
N SER A 28 -3.71 -11.30 -20.63
CA SER A 28 -2.70 -12.27 -20.19
C SER A 28 -1.36 -11.99 -20.88
N GLY A 29 -0.29 -11.89 -20.08
CA GLY A 29 1.05 -11.56 -20.55
C GLY A 29 1.37 -10.06 -20.62
N ASP A 30 0.41 -9.18 -20.31
CA ASP A 30 0.69 -7.75 -20.23
C ASP A 30 1.48 -7.41 -18.96
N GLU A 31 2.42 -6.49 -19.12
CA GLU A 31 3.24 -5.93 -18.05
C GLU A 31 2.61 -4.64 -17.52
N VAL A 32 2.49 -4.53 -16.20
CA VAL A 32 1.85 -3.39 -15.52
C VAL A 32 2.77 -2.85 -14.44
N ARG A 33 3.06 -1.56 -14.50
CA ARG A 33 3.71 -0.83 -13.41
C ARG A 33 2.66 -0.16 -12.54
N VAL A 34 2.60 -0.52 -11.27
CA VAL A 34 1.67 0.06 -10.30
C VAL A 34 2.45 0.89 -9.29
N ILE A 35 2.14 2.19 -9.20
CA ILE A 35 2.67 3.06 -8.15
C ILE A 35 1.72 2.95 -6.96
N VAL A 36 2.19 2.39 -5.86
CA VAL A 36 1.37 2.13 -4.67
C VAL A 36 1.67 3.19 -3.62
N PRO A 37 0.66 3.86 -3.03
CA PRO A 37 0.86 4.74 -1.89
C PRO A 37 1.25 3.92 -0.65
N ASP A 38 1.82 4.58 0.34
CA ASP A 38 2.02 3.99 1.67
C ASP A 38 0.69 3.71 2.39
N SER A 39 0.73 2.98 3.51
CA SER A 39 -0.48 2.59 4.25
C SER A 39 -1.29 3.77 4.79
N SER A 40 -0.69 4.93 4.99
CA SER A 40 -1.44 6.14 5.35
C SER A 40 -2.17 6.79 4.17
N THR A 41 -1.97 6.30 2.96
CA THR A 41 -2.46 6.89 1.72
C THR A 41 -1.99 8.35 1.59
N LEU A 42 -0.69 8.55 1.71
CA LEU A 42 0.02 9.83 1.58
C LEU A 42 -0.34 10.87 2.67
N GLN A 43 -0.95 10.47 3.77
CA GLN A 43 -1.25 11.37 4.88
C GLN A 43 0.00 11.61 5.75
N VAL A 44 0.85 10.60 5.93
CA VAL A 44 2.16 10.75 6.58
C VAL A 44 3.18 11.23 5.55
N ARG A 45 4.04 12.14 5.97
CA ARG A 45 5.07 12.77 5.15
C ARG A 45 6.45 12.62 5.81
N PRO A 46 7.55 12.86 5.07
CA PRO A 46 8.90 12.76 5.64
C PRO A 46 9.16 13.67 6.84
N ASP A 47 8.43 14.77 6.95
CA ASP A 47 8.51 15.77 8.02
C ASP A 47 7.41 15.63 9.08
N SER A 48 6.52 14.64 8.96
CA SER A 48 5.48 14.37 9.95
C SER A 48 6.05 14.02 11.31
N THR A 49 5.33 14.39 12.34
CA THR A 49 5.64 14.17 13.76
C THR A 49 4.66 13.20 14.41
N THR A 50 4.89 12.83 15.66
CA THR A 50 3.96 11.95 16.39
C THR A 50 2.57 12.56 16.54
N GLU A 51 2.47 13.89 16.70
CA GLU A 51 1.20 14.61 16.83
C GLU A 51 0.33 14.50 15.57
N ASP A 52 0.93 14.29 14.40
CA ASP A 52 0.21 14.14 13.14
C ASP A 52 -0.54 12.81 13.05
N LEU A 53 -0.16 11.81 13.85
CA LEU A 53 -0.89 10.53 13.93
C LEU A 53 -2.34 10.72 14.36
N GLY A 54 -2.60 11.68 15.29
CA GLY A 54 -3.95 11.99 15.74
C GLY A 54 -4.83 12.73 14.72
N ARG A 55 -4.26 13.10 13.57
CA ARG A 55 -4.97 13.77 12.46
C ARG A 55 -5.25 12.86 11.27
N LEU A 56 -4.81 11.60 11.35
CA LEU A 56 -5.04 10.65 10.27
C LEU A 56 -6.53 10.38 10.09
N ASP A 57 -7.00 10.48 8.87
CA ASP A 57 -8.32 9.98 8.49
C ASP A 57 -8.25 8.46 8.31
N GLU A 58 -8.70 7.73 9.33
CA GLU A 58 -8.68 6.26 9.34
C GLU A 58 -9.55 5.64 8.22
N SER A 59 -10.51 6.39 7.67
CA SER A 59 -11.33 5.91 6.55
C SER A 59 -10.55 5.86 5.22
N ARG A 60 -9.39 6.50 5.18
CA ARG A 60 -8.53 6.65 4.02
C ARG A 60 -7.15 5.99 4.18
N VAL A 61 -6.99 5.11 5.14
CA VAL A 61 -5.78 4.29 5.26
C VAL A 61 -5.91 2.99 4.45
N ASP A 62 -4.77 2.39 4.15
CA ASP A 62 -4.67 1.10 3.45
C ASP A 62 -5.43 1.06 2.11
N ALA A 63 -5.37 2.15 1.35
CA ALA A 63 -5.96 2.20 0.01
C ALA A 63 -5.36 1.12 -0.89
N ALA A 64 -6.22 0.47 -1.67
CA ALA A 64 -5.80 -0.41 -2.74
C ALA A 64 -5.83 0.32 -4.08
N VAL A 65 -4.83 0.05 -4.93
CA VAL A 65 -4.76 0.58 -6.31
C VAL A 65 -5.52 -0.36 -7.24
N GLY A 66 -6.44 0.16 -8.00
CA GLY A 66 -7.25 -0.64 -8.91
C GLY A 66 -8.77 -0.36 -8.81
N PRO A 67 -9.62 -1.32 -9.21
CA PRO A 67 -9.32 -2.66 -9.72
C PRO A 67 -8.72 -2.65 -11.14
N ILE A 68 -7.99 -3.70 -11.47
CA ILE A 68 -7.50 -3.97 -12.83
C ILE A 68 -8.35 -5.09 -13.42
N LEU A 69 -8.93 -4.87 -14.59
CA LEU A 69 -9.66 -5.90 -15.33
C LEU A 69 -8.69 -6.76 -16.14
N VAL A 70 -8.76 -8.06 -15.98
CA VAL A 70 -8.06 -9.01 -16.88
C VAL A 70 -9.05 -9.46 -17.95
N GLU A 71 -8.79 -9.10 -19.20
CA GLU A 71 -9.66 -9.42 -20.33
C GLU A 71 -9.75 -10.94 -20.53
N GLY A 72 -10.96 -11.44 -20.70
CA GLY A 72 -11.22 -12.87 -20.92
C GLY A 72 -11.17 -13.73 -19.67
N ALA A 73 -10.84 -13.18 -18.48
CA ALA A 73 -10.88 -13.94 -17.25
C ALA A 73 -12.34 -14.09 -16.75
N GLU A 74 -12.73 -15.31 -16.41
CA GLU A 74 -14.07 -15.66 -15.95
C GLU A 74 -14.08 -16.16 -14.48
N PRO A 75 -15.23 -16.15 -13.82
CA PRO A 75 -15.36 -16.71 -12.48
C PRO A 75 -15.02 -18.21 -12.48
N GLY A 76 -14.02 -18.58 -11.70
CA GLY A 76 -13.49 -19.95 -11.63
C GLY A 76 -12.09 -20.09 -12.19
N ASP A 77 -11.63 -19.11 -12.97
CA ASP A 77 -10.26 -19.09 -13.46
C ASP A 77 -9.26 -18.82 -12.34
N ALA A 78 -8.04 -19.34 -12.51
CA ALA A 78 -6.89 -19.00 -11.70
C ALA A 78 -6.09 -17.90 -12.38
N LEU A 79 -5.80 -16.84 -11.63
CA LEU A 79 -4.92 -15.76 -12.08
C LEU A 79 -3.52 -15.96 -11.51
N MET A 80 -2.51 -16.02 -12.37
CA MET A 80 -1.11 -15.99 -11.98
C MET A 80 -0.61 -14.54 -12.12
N VAL A 81 -0.10 -13.98 -11.03
CA VAL A 81 0.56 -12.68 -11.00
C VAL A 81 2.02 -12.90 -10.67
N GLU A 82 2.90 -12.53 -11.59
CA GLU A 82 4.34 -12.55 -11.38
C GLU A 82 4.79 -11.14 -10.96
N ILE A 83 5.46 -11.04 -9.81
CA ILE A 83 6.03 -9.79 -9.33
C ILE A 83 7.48 -9.77 -9.77
N GLU A 84 7.78 -8.97 -10.77
CA GLU A 84 9.12 -8.90 -11.36
C GLU A 84 10.06 -8.03 -10.53
N ASP A 85 9.55 -6.92 -9.99
CA ASP A 85 10.34 -6.00 -9.16
C ASP A 85 9.46 -5.23 -8.17
N VAL A 86 10.07 -4.80 -7.05
CA VAL A 86 9.46 -3.92 -6.05
C VAL A 86 10.42 -2.80 -5.72
N GLU A 87 10.20 -1.65 -6.35
CA GLU A 87 10.95 -0.43 -6.07
C GLU A 87 10.37 0.28 -4.84
N VAL A 88 11.21 0.62 -3.88
CA VAL A 88 10.81 1.41 -2.71
C VAL A 88 11.26 2.86 -2.87
N SER A 89 10.54 3.79 -2.22
CA SER A 89 10.95 5.18 -2.15
C SER A 89 12.22 5.36 -1.29
N ASP A 90 12.78 6.56 -1.32
CA ASP A 90 13.95 6.96 -0.53
C ASP A 90 13.65 7.22 0.94
N TRP A 91 12.38 7.09 1.35
CA TRP A 91 11.93 7.23 2.72
C TRP A 91 10.78 6.28 3.05
N GLY A 92 10.53 6.11 4.33
CA GLY A 92 9.40 5.34 4.86
C GLY A 92 9.08 5.78 6.27
N TRP A 93 8.06 5.14 6.86
CA TRP A 93 7.67 5.40 8.24
C TRP A 93 7.19 4.13 8.93
N SER A 94 7.21 4.17 10.25
CA SER A 94 6.53 3.20 11.11
C SER A 94 5.99 3.91 12.34
N ALA A 95 4.90 3.39 12.91
CA ALA A 95 4.29 4.01 14.07
C ALA A 95 3.89 2.98 15.14
N ILE A 96 3.87 3.46 16.37
CA ILE A 96 3.15 2.85 17.48
C ILE A 96 1.83 3.61 17.58
N LEU A 97 0.71 2.90 17.38
CA LEU A 97 -0.63 3.43 17.54
C LEU A 97 -1.26 2.80 18.79
N SER A 98 -1.79 3.62 19.68
CA SER A 98 -2.39 3.14 20.94
C SER A 98 -3.65 2.29 20.72
N SER A 99 -4.34 2.52 19.57
CA SER A 99 -5.56 1.82 19.17
C SER A 99 -5.34 0.48 18.47
N MET A 100 -4.12 0.16 18.03
CA MET A 100 -3.82 -0.98 17.14
C MET A 100 -2.81 -1.97 17.73
N GLY A 101 -2.80 -3.17 17.17
CA GLY A 101 -1.82 -4.22 17.44
C GLY A 101 -2.11 -5.03 18.70
N LEU A 102 -1.22 -5.99 18.99
CA LEU A 102 -1.35 -6.92 20.13
C LEU A 102 -1.13 -6.27 21.48
N LEU A 103 -0.38 -5.16 21.54
CA LEU A 103 0.00 -4.48 22.77
C LEU A 103 -0.74 -3.14 22.92
N ARG A 104 -2.03 -3.12 22.61
CA ARG A 104 -2.89 -1.93 22.69
C ARG A 104 -2.79 -1.26 24.08
N GLY A 105 -2.62 0.07 24.07
CA GLY A 105 -2.56 0.87 25.29
C GLY A 105 -1.32 0.65 26.17
N ARG A 106 -0.37 -0.20 25.76
CA ARG A 106 0.87 -0.48 26.51
C ARG A 106 1.96 0.57 26.28
N PHE A 107 1.93 1.23 25.14
CA PHE A 107 2.94 2.19 24.73
C PHE A 107 2.28 3.50 24.30
N MET A 108 2.99 4.59 24.52
CA MET A 108 2.59 5.89 23.95
C MET A 108 2.81 5.87 22.43
N GLU A 109 1.96 6.59 21.72
CA GLU A 109 2.08 6.76 20.30
C GLU A 109 3.44 7.33 19.92
N ARG A 110 3.96 6.85 18.80
CA ARG A 110 5.25 7.30 18.29
C ARG A 110 5.30 7.10 16.77
N LEU A 111 5.66 8.14 16.06
CA LEU A 111 6.03 8.07 14.65
C LEU A 111 7.55 8.03 14.53
N VAL A 112 8.04 7.16 13.67
CA VAL A 112 9.44 7.11 13.25
C VAL A 112 9.45 7.19 11.73
N THR A 113 10.15 8.17 11.19
CA THR A 113 10.45 8.27 9.76
C THR A 113 11.84 7.71 9.49
N TRP A 114 12.02 7.14 8.32
CA TRP A 114 13.22 6.43 7.91
C TRP A 114 13.77 7.01 6.61
N ASP A 115 15.08 7.21 6.54
CA ASP A 115 15.81 7.40 5.28
C ASP A 115 16.15 6.03 4.69
N ILE A 116 15.77 5.80 3.43
CA ILE A 116 15.99 4.53 2.74
C ILE A 116 17.04 4.74 1.65
N GLY A 117 18.12 3.99 1.73
CA GLY A 117 19.19 4.05 0.74
C GLY A 117 20.28 3.03 1.02
N ASN A 118 21.07 2.70 0.01
CA ASN A 118 22.19 1.77 0.11
C ASN A 118 21.83 0.42 0.77
N GLY A 119 20.61 -0.09 0.53
CA GLY A 119 20.13 -1.35 1.07
C GLY A 119 19.68 -1.31 2.54
N TYR A 120 19.56 -0.13 3.15
CA TYR A 120 19.15 0.04 4.54
C TYR A 120 18.12 1.14 4.70
N ALA A 121 17.26 0.99 5.71
CA ALA A 121 16.44 2.05 6.28
C ALA A 121 17.10 2.52 7.59
N ALA A 122 17.42 3.81 7.68
CA ALA A 122 18.02 4.44 8.86
C ALA A 122 16.99 5.32 9.55
N ALA A 123 16.78 5.15 10.86
CA ALA A 123 15.83 5.93 11.61
C ALA A 123 16.24 7.40 11.69
N ARG A 124 15.30 8.32 11.41
CA ARG A 124 15.46 9.74 11.65
C ARG A 124 15.19 10.09 13.12
N GLY A 125 15.80 11.18 13.57
CA GLY A 125 15.61 11.70 14.93
C GLY A 125 16.34 10.89 16.01
N ASN A 126 15.98 11.15 17.28
CA ASN A 126 16.74 10.65 18.42
C ASN A 126 16.20 9.35 19.01
N PHE A 127 14.93 9.00 18.77
CA PHE A 127 14.28 7.86 19.42
C PHE A 127 14.93 6.51 19.10
N LEU A 128 15.28 6.29 17.83
CA LEU A 128 16.00 5.09 17.37
C LEU A 128 17.35 5.47 16.73
N ARG A 129 18.03 6.45 17.33
CA ARG A 129 19.30 6.96 16.77
C ARG A 129 20.31 5.83 16.56
N GLY A 130 20.82 5.73 15.33
CA GLY A 130 21.80 4.72 14.95
C GLY A 130 21.21 3.36 14.56
N VAL A 131 19.91 3.17 14.71
CA VAL A 131 19.24 1.96 14.21
C VAL A 131 19.18 1.96 12.70
N ARG A 132 19.61 0.85 12.10
CA ARG A 132 19.54 0.58 10.66
C ARG A 132 18.91 -0.79 10.45
N VAL A 133 17.96 -0.86 9.50
CA VAL A 133 17.26 -2.10 9.16
C VAL A 133 17.55 -2.44 7.70
N PRO A 134 17.97 -3.69 7.37
CA PRO A 134 18.12 -4.10 5.97
C PRO A 134 16.79 -3.97 5.22
N VAL A 135 16.83 -3.38 4.03
CA VAL A 135 15.64 -3.25 3.17
C VAL A 135 15.35 -4.59 2.50
N ARG A 136 14.11 -5.07 2.67
CA ARG A 136 13.57 -6.26 1.99
C ARG A 136 12.17 -5.91 1.49
N PRO A 137 12.04 -5.38 0.26
CA PRO A 137 10.76 -4.94 -0.27
C PRO A 137 9.77 -6.10 -0.42
N PHE A 138 8.51 -5.81 -0.13
CA PHE A 138 7.40 -6.72 -0.40
C PHE A 138 6.08 -5.93 -0.51
N LEU A 139 5.09 -6.51 -1.17
CA LEU A 139 3.73 -5.98 -1.19
C LEU A 139 2.95 -6.50 0.02
N GLY A 140 2.22 -5.62 0.69
CA GLY A 140 1.42 -5.96 1.85
C GLY A 140 0.24 -6.87 1.50
N SER A 141 -0.51 -6.52 0.44
CA SER A 141 -1.70 -7.28 0.02
C SER A 141 -1.96 -7.14 -1.47
N SER A 142 -2.45 -8.22 -2.06
CA SER A 142 -3.16 -8.21 -3.34
C SER A 142 -4.36 -9.13 -3.24
N ALA A 143 -5.47 -8.81 -3.92
CA ALA A 143 -6.67 -9.61 -3.88
C ALA A 143 -7.38 -9.66 -5.23
N LEU A 144 -8.06 -10.78 -5.48
CA LEU A 144 -8.92 -10.96 -6.63
C LEU A 144 -10.36 -10.60 -6.28
N ARG A 145 -11.01 -9.87 -7.17
CA ARG A 145 -12.43 -9.60 -7.08
C ARG A 145 -13.20 -10.68 -7.84
N ARG A 146 -14.19 -11.31 -7.20
CA ARG A 146 -15.15 -12.15 -7.90
C ARG A 146 -16.00 -11.30 -8.83
N GLY A 147 -16.08 -11.66 -10.12
CA GLY A 147 -17.07 -11.14 -11.04
C GLY A 147 -18.49 -11.44 -10.50
N ARG A 148 -19.48 -10.65 -10.86
CA ARG A 148 -20.89 -11.05 -10.68
C ARG A 148 -21.08 -12.32 -11.50
N ALA A 149 -21.57 -13.39 -10.87
CA ALA A 149 -22.18 -14.47 -11.63
C ALA A 149 -23.30 -13.84 -12.47
N SER A 150 -23.21 -13.97 -13.80
CA SER A 150 -24.34 -13.65 -14.65
C SER A 150 -25.48 -14.58 -14.23
N SER A 151 -26.52 -14.03 -13.59
CA SER A 151 -27.79 -14.73 -13.46
C SER A 151 -28.32 -14.95 -14.86
N GLY A 152 -28.08 -16.16 -15.39
CA GLY A 152 -28.80 -16.66 -16.55
C GLY A 152 -30.27 -16.87 -16.23
#